data_80d784b517644a1834caa4b9a4014b57
#
_entry.id   80d784b517644a1834caa4b9a4014b57
#
_cell.length_a   1.000
_cell.length_b   1.000
_cell.length_c   1.000
_cell.angle_alpha   90.00
_cell.angle_beta   90.00
_cell.angle_gamma   90.00
#
_symmetry.space_group_name_H-M   'P 1'
#
loop_
_entity.id
_entity.type
_entity.pdbx_description
1 polymer ?
#
loop_
_entity_poly.entity_id
_entity_poly.type
_entity_poly.pdbx_seq_one_letter_code
_entity_poly.pdbx_strand_id
1 'polypeptide(L)'
;VVCANVLGGCQGTTGPSSLAPNGDRWGSTFPRVTVSDQVEIEKRLTDYLKIEKWASIMGGSMGGMRVLEWAVEYPNRINSAFVIASAPRSSADQIATQSAQISAIKSDPKWRGGDYYEAKAGDGPHVGLGIARRFAQLTYRSETELDVRFGRDNQDGEDPYSDGRFAIESYLDHHAEKLARRFDANTDRKSTRLNS
;
A
#
# COMPACT_ATOMS: atom_id res chain seq x y z
N VAL A 1 -11.86 -6.97 -19.36
CA VAL A 1 -11.29 -6.83 -18.01
C VAL A 1 -11.09 -5.35 -17.74
N VAL A 2 -11.51 -4.88 -16.55
CA VAL A 2 -11.30 -3.52 -16.08
C VAL A 2 -10.48 -3.57 -14.78
N CYS A 3 -9.45 -2.75 -14.68
CA CYS A 3 -8.65 -2.61 -13.47
C CYS A 3 -8.36 -1.10 -13.28
N ALA A 4 -9.11 -0.46 -12.40
CA ALA A 4 -8.93 0.95 -12.09
C ALA A 4 -7.89 1.15 -10.99
N ASN A 5 -7.13 2.25 -11.07
CA ASN A 5 -6.32 2.70 -9.95
C ASN A 5 -7.23 3.15 -8.80
N VAL A 6 -6.85 2.78 -7.60
CA VAL A 6 -7.64 3.04 -6.39
C VAL A 6 -7.61 4.51 -6.02
N LEU A 7 -8.75 5.09 -5.66
CA LEU A 7 -8.84 6.46 -5.13
C LEU A 7 -7.92 6.62 -3.91
N GLY A 8 -7.15 7.69 -3.88
CA GLY A 8 -6.09 7.91 -2.88
C GLY A 8 -4.75 7.30 -3.25
N GLY A 9 -4.66 6.61 -4.41
CA GLY A 9 -3.42 6.06 -4.94
C GLY A 9 -2.44 7.12 -5.44
N CYS A 10 -1.22 6.70 -5.79
CA CYS A 10 -0.16 7.61 -6.19
C CYS A 10 -0.07 7.85 -7.72
N GLN A 11 -0.82 7.08 -8.53
CA GLN A 11 -0.80 7.18 -10.00
C GLN A 11 -2.17 6.88 -10.58
N GLY A 12 -2.52 7.57 -11.68
CA GLY A 12 -3.72 7.31 -12.49
C GLY A 12 -5.06 7.53 -11.77
N THR A 13 -5.04 8.22 -10.64
CA THR A 13 -6.20 8.56 -9.83
C THR A 13 -5.90 9.80 -8.98
N THR A 14 -6.92 10.41 -8.40
CA THR A 14 -6.74 11.49 -7.43
C THR A 14 -6.23 10.93 -6.11
N GLY A 15 -5.14 11.49 -5.62
CA GLY A 15 -4.48 11.10 -4.36
C GLY A 15 -3.75 12.27 -3.71
N PRO A 16 -3.00 12.03 -2.63
CA PRO A 16 -2.30 13.08 -1.89
C PRO A 16 -1.34 13.92 -2.75
N SER A 17 -0.75 13.34 -3.80
CA SER A 17 0.13 14.04 -4.73
C SER A 17 -0.60 14.88 -5.79
N SER A 18 -1.92 14.76 -5.90
CA SER A 18 -2.73 15.52 -6.85
C SER A 18 -2.93 16.96 -6.42
N LEU A 19 -3.23 17.85 -7.37
CA LEU A 19 -3.59 19.24 -7.07
C LEU A 19 -4.98 19.32 -6.45
N ALA A 20 -5.10 20.12 -5.41
CA ALA A 20 -6.36 20.53 -4.81
C ALA A 20 -6.99 21.70 -5.62
N PRO A 21 -8.25 22.06 -5.38
CA PRO A 21 -8.92 23.14 -6.11
C PRO A 21 -8.25 24.52 -5.97
N ASN A 22 -7.46 24.73 -4.92
CA ASN A 22 -6.69 25.97 -4.70
C ASN A 22 -5.36 26.02 -5.49
N GLY A 23 -5.02 24.94 -6.22
CA GLY A 23 -3.80 24.81 -7.00
C GLY A 23 -2.61 24.19 -6.26
N ASP A 24 -2.68 24.03 -4.96
CA ASP A 24 -1.66 23.35 -4.16
C ASP A 24 -1.82 21.82 -4.23
N ARG A 25 -0.79 21.08 -3.85
CA ARG A 25 -0.94 19.64 -3.66
C ARG A 25 -1.76 19.33 -2.41
N TRP A 26 -2.60 18.30 -2.48
CA TRP A 26 -3.37 17.87 -1.32
C TRP A 26 -2.50 17.54 -0.11
N GLY A 27 -1.40 16.85 -0.30
CA GLY A 27 -0.46 16.49 0.76
C GLY A 27 -1.12 15.89 2.00
N SER A 28 -0.81 16.48 3.15
CA SER A 28 -1.36 16.08 4.45
C SER A 28 -2.88 16.29 4.54
N THR A 29 -3.42 17.27 3.81
CA THR A 29 -4.83 17.65 3.83
C THR A 29 -5.73 16.78 2.97
N PHE A 30 -5.18 15.81 2.19
CA PHE A 30 -5.97 14.90 1.39
C PHE A 30 -7.04 14.22 2.27
N PRO A 31 -8.32 14.25 1.86
CA PRO A 31 -9.42 13.77 2.69
C PRO A 31 -9.23 12.31 3.11
N ARG A 32 -9.89 11.94 4.20
CA ARG A 32 -9.99 10.55 4.59
C ARG A 32 -10.91 9.83 3.59
N VAL A 33 -10.37 8.83 2.93
CA VAL A 33 -11.10 7.93 2.02
C VAL A 33 -11.31 6.61 2.73
N THR A 34 -12.52 6.07 2.68
CA THR A 34 -12.88 4.75 3.22
C THR A 34 -12.87 3.70 2.10
N VAL A 35 -13.00 2.42 2.46
CA VAL A 35 -13.20 1.33 1.49
C VAL A 35 -14.51 1.54 0.72
N SER A 36 -15.57 1.98 1.41
CA SER A 36 -16.87 2.29 0.81
C SER A 36 -16.77 3.44 -0.20
N ASP A 37 -16.02 4.52 0.10
CA ASP A 37 -15.78 5.60 -0.87
C ASP A 37 -15.08 5.09 -2.13
N GLN A 38 -14.13 4.18 -1.99
CA GLN A 38 -13.42 3.58 -3.13
C GLN A 38 -14.38 2.75 -3.99
N VAL A 39 -15.23 1.96 -3.36
CA VAL A 39 -16.24 1.13 -4.04
C VAL A 39 -17.30 1.99 -4.73
N GLU A 40 -17.73 3.08 -4.11
CA GLU A 40 -18.66 4.03 -4.75
C GLU A 40 -18.06 4.64 -6.03
N ILE A 41 -16.79 5.00 -6.05
CA ILE A 41 -16.11 5.49 -7.26
C ILE A 41 -16.02 4.40 -8.33
N GLU A 42 -15.72 3.17 -7.95
CA GLU A 42 -15.70 2.03 -8.88
C GLU A 42 -17.10 1.73 -9.44
N LYS A 43 -18.13 1.89 -8.62
CA LYS A 43 -19.53 1.77 -9.06
C LYS A 43 -19.88 2.84 -10.10
N ARG A 44 -19.47 4.10 -9.88
CA ARG A 44 -19.64 5.17 -10.87
C ARG A 44 -18.92 4.89 -12.17
N LEU A 45 -17.69 4.36 -12.10
CA LEU A 45 -16.97 3.91 -13.29
C LEU A 45 -17.72 2.78 -14.01
N THR A 46 -18.26 1.83 -13.27
CA THR A 46 -19.05 0.72 -13.81
C THR A 46 -20.28 1.24 -14.57
N ASP A 47 -20.98 2.24 -14.02
CA ASP A 47 -22.13 2.87 -14.68
C ASP A 47 -21.72 3.67 -15.93
N TYR A 48 -20.62 4.42 -15.84
CA TYR A 48 -20.06 5.15 -16.99
C TYR A 48 -19.71 4.21 -18.15
N LEU A 49 -19.17 3.03 -17.83
CA LEU A 49 -18.86 1.97 -18.81
C LEU A 49 -20.12 1.21 -19.29
N LYS A 50 -21.31 1.54 -18.76
CA LYS A 50 -22.57 0.88 -19.07
C LYS A 50 -22.56 -0.63 -18.79
N ILE A 51 -21.83 -1.03 -17.76
CA ILE A 51 -21.77 -2.42 -17.32
C ILE A 51 -22.91 -2.64 -16.31
N GLU A 52 -23.91 -3.39 -16.68
CA GLU A 52 -25.03 -3.69 -15.79
C GLU A 52 -24.62 -4.64 -14.66
N LYS A 53 -23.82 -5.65 -15.00
CA LYS A 53 -23.41 -6.66 -14.04
C LYS A 53 -22.07 -7.28 -14.41
N TRP A 54 -21.17 -7.39 -13.41
CA TRP A 54 -19.91 -8.06 -13.56
C TRP A 54 -20.07 -9.59 -13.50
N ALA A 55 -19.46 -10.30 -14.41
CA ALA A 55 -19.37 -11.78 -14.33
C ALA A 55 -18.58 -12.19 -13.08
N SER A 56 -17.52 -11.45 -12.78
CA SER A 56 -16.70 -11.67 -11.58
C SER A 56 -15.97 -10.40 -11.17
N ILE A 57 -15.82 -10.21 -9.87
CA ILE A 57 -14.88 -9.24 -9.31
C ILE A 57 -13.84 -9.97 -8.46
N MET A 58 -12.60 -9.47 -8.46
CA MET A 58 -11.52 -10.10 -7.69
C MET A 58 -10.57 -9.05 -7.13
N GLY A 59 -10.04 -9.32 -5.95
CA GLY A 59 -9.07 -8.46 -5.31
C GLY A 59 -8.24 -9.14 -4.23
N GLY A 60 -6.98 -8.73 -4.13
CA GLY A 60 -6.06 -9.19 -3.10
C GLY A 60 -5.82 -8.12 -2.03
N SER A 61 -5.64 -8.54 -0.77
CA SER A 61 -5.37 -7.64 0.37
C SER A 61 -6.45 -6.54 0.47
N MET A 62 -6.11 -5.26 0.44
CA MET A 62 -7.08 -4.15 0.41
C MET A 62 -8.08 -4.28 -0.76
N GLY A 63 -7.66 -4.85 -1.89
CA GLY A 63 -8.57 -5.17 -3.00
C GLY A 63 -9.63 -6.19 -2.62
N GLY A 64 -9.31 -7.16 -1.78
CA GLY A 64 -10.27 -8.11 -1.23
C GLY A 64 -11.29 -7.46 -0.28
N MET A 65 -10.88 -6.44 0.50
CA MET A 65 -11.82 -5.66 1.31
C MET A 65 -12.82 -4.91 0.43
N ARG A 66 -12.38 -4.33 -0.69
CA ARG A 66 -13.28 -3.70 -1.68
C ARG A 66 -14.23 -4.71 -2.33
N VAL A 67 -13.75 -5.92 -2.62
CA VAL A 67 -14.62 -7.01 -3.15
C VAL A 67 -15.70 -7.38 -2.13
N LEU A 68 -15.37 -7.46 -0.85
CA LEU A 68 -16.36 -7.70 0.22
C LEU A 68 -17.38 -6.56 0.29
N GLU A 69 -16.91 -5.31 0.24
CA GLU A 69 -17.79 -4.14 0.24
C GLU A 69 -18.71 -4.11 -0.98
N TRP A 70 -18.19 -4.40 -2.18
CA TRP A 70 -19.01 -4.59 -3.39
C TRP A 70 -20.10 -5.63 -3.21
N ALA A 71 -19.78 -6.76 -2.57
CA ALA A 71 -20.74 -7.83 -2.35
C ALA A 71 -21.86 -7.44 -1.37
N VAL A 72 -21.57 -6.56 -0.43
CA VAL A 72 -22.54 -6.04 0.55
C VAL A 72 -23.37 -4.91 -0.06
N GLU A 73 -22.74 -3.91 -0.67
CA GLU A 73 -23.40 -2.70 -1.15
C GLU A 73 -24.15 -2.93 -2.49
N TYR A 74 -23.56 -3.74 -3.37
CA TYR A 74 -24.08 -3.93 -4.73
C TYR A 74 -24.21 -5.41 -5.13
N PRO A 75 -24.89 -6.26 -4.34
CA PRO A 75 -24.95 -7.72 -4.59
C PRO A 75 -25.55 -8.06 -5.94
N ASN A 76 -26.49 -7.26 -6.43
CA ASN A 76 -27.15 -7.48 -7.73
C ASN A 76 -26.27 -7.09 -8.94
N ARG A 77 -25.14 -6.41 -8.70
CA ARG A 77 -24.23 -5.92 -9.74
C ARG A 77 -23.06 -6.88 -10.02
N ILE A 78 -23.01 -8.02 -9.33
CA ILE A 78 -21.95 -9.03 -9.46
C ILE A 78 -22.55 -10.44 -9.51
N ASN A 79 -21.91 -11.36 -10.25
CA ASN A 79 -22.29 -12.77 -10.25
C ASN A 79 -21.38 -13.59 -9.31
N SER A 80 -20.10 -13.26 -9.23
CA SER A 80 -19.14 -13.94 -8.37
C SER A 80 -18.09 -12.98 -7.84
N ALA A 81 -17.50 -13.34 -6.70
CA ALA A 81 -16.50 -12.54 -6.00
C ALA A 81 -15.33 -13.43 -5.55
N PHE A 82 -14.09 -13.00 -5.81
CA PHE A 82 -12.87 -13.67 -5.35
C PHE A 82 -12.13 -12.76 -4.38
N VAL A 83 -12.12 -13.16 -3.12
CA VAL A 83 -11.41 -12.49 -2.02
C VAL A 83 -10.11 -13.24 -1.78
N ILE A 84 -8.97 -12.57 -1.99
CA ILE A 84 -7.65 -13.20 -1.92
C ILE A 84 -6.83 -12.54 -0.82
N ALA A 85 -6.32 -13.34 0.12
CA ALA A 85 -5.44 -12.88 1.20
C ALA A 85 -5.99 -11.64 1.93
N SER A 86 -7.27 -11.67 2.28
CA SER A 86 -7.99 -10.56 2.91
C SER A 86 -9.00 -11.05 3.93
N ALA A 87 -9.40 -10.17 4.82
CA ALA A 87 -10.40 -10.42 5.85
C ALA A 87 -11.34 -9.23 5.98
N PRO A 88 -12.58 -9.44 6.47
CA PRO A 88 -13.54 -8.35 6.68
C PRO A 88 -13.18 -7.44 7.86
N ARG A 89 -12.26 -7.87 8.70
CA ARG A 89 -11.81 -7.13 9.90
C ARG A 89 -10.34 -7.40 10.17
N SER A 90 -9.57 -6.34 10.43
CA SER A 90 -8.18 -6.46 10.84
C SER A 90 -8.05 -7.03 12.25
N SER A 91 -7.08 -7.91 12.45
CA SER A 91 -6.68 -8.39 13.77
C SER A 91 -5.84 -7.35 14.52
N ALA A 92 -5.70 -7.52 15.83
CA ALA A 92 -4.80 -6.67 16.63
C ALA A 92 -3.35 -6.73 16.12
N ASP A 93 -2.89 -7.91 15.68
CA ASP A 93 -1.56 -8.09 15.08
C ASP A 93 -1.39 -7.27 13.80
N GLN A 94 -2.36 -7.32 12.88
CA GLN A 94 -2.35 -6.50 11.67
C GLN A 94 -2.32 -5.00 11.99
N ILE A 95 -3.14 -4.56 12.95
CA ILE A 95 -3.18 -3.16 13.39
C ILE A 95 -1.83 -2.74 13.98
N ALA A 96 -1.20 -3.59 14.81
CA ALA A 96 0.10 -3.32 15.41
C ALA A 96 1.19 -3.20 14.34
N THR A 97 1.26 -4.16 13.42
CA THR A 97 2.21 -4.15 12.31
C THR A 97 2.05 -2.90 11.42
N GLN A 98 0.81 -2.55 11.10
CA GLN A 98 0.50 -1.34 10.32
C GLN A 98 0.86 -0.06 11.08
N SER A 99 0.65 -0.03 12.39
CA SER A 99 1.05 1.10 13.24
C SER A 99 2.58 1.30 13.21
N ALA A 100 3.37 0.22 13.26
CA ALA A 100 4.82 0.28 13.15
C ALA A 100 5.27 0.85 11.79
N GLN A 101 4.65 0.43 10.70
CA GLN A 101 4.91 0.96 9.35
C GLN A 101 4.62 2.47 9.26
N ILE A 102 3.47 2.90 9.76
CA ILE A 102 3.08 4.33 9.80
C ILE A 102 4.08 5.13 10.64
N SER A 103 4.53 4.59 11.77
CA SER A 103 5.51 5.23 12.64
C SER A 103 6.86 5.38 11.93
N ALA A 104 7.32 4.37 11.20
CA ALA A 104 8.54 4.43 10.41
C ALA A 104 8.49 5.57 9.36
N ILE A 105 7.38 5.69 8.62
CA ILE A 105 7.20 6.78 7.65
C ILE A 105 7.24 8.14 8.35
N LYS A 106 6.53 8.29 9.45
CA LYS A 106 6.41 9.57 10.16
C LYS A 106 7.68 9.99 10.91
N SER A 107 8.54 9.04 11.26
CA SER A 107 9.83 9.31 11.90
C SER A 107 10.92 9.77 10.93
N ASP A 108 10.70 9.64 9.63
CA ASP A 108 11.63 10.16 8.63
C ASP A 108 11.69 11.71 8.70
N PRO A 109 12.85 12.33 8.89
CA PRO A 109 12.96 13.79 8.94
C PRO A 109 12.42 14.51 7.69
N LYS A 110 12.43 13.80 6.55
CA LYS A 110 11.91 14.32 5.28
C LYS A 110 10.40 14.15 5.12
N TRP A 111 9.74 13.56 6.09
CA TRP A 111 8.28 13.44 6.14
C TRP A 111 7.55 14.79 6.19
N ARG A 112 8.11 15.78 6.91
CA ARG A 112 7.59 17.16 7.01
C ARG A 112 6.08 17.23 7.29
N GLY A 113 5.57 16.36 8.15
CA GLY A 113 4.13 16.30 8.47
C GLY A 113 3.24 15.80 7.34
N GLY A 114 3.82 15.35 6.22
CA GLY A 114 3.13 14.93 5.00
C GLY A 114 3.20 15.94 3.85
N ASP A 115 3.85 17.08 4.05
CA ASP A 115 3.95 18.16 3.08
C ASP A 115 5.38 18.26 2.52
N TYR A 116 5.77 17.28 1.71
CA TYR A 116 7.10 17.12 1.11
C TYR A 116 7.11 17.23 -0.42
N TYR A 117 5.99 17.52 -1.05
CA TYR A 117 5.87 17.47 -2.52
C TYR A 117 6.62 18.60 -3.25
N GLU A 118 6.88 19.72 -2.57
CA GLU A 118 7.68 20.83 -3.10
C GLU A 118 9.20 20.61 -2.95
N ALA A 119 9.59 19.51 -2.33
CA ALA A 119 10.99 19.13 -2.24
C ALA A 119 11.56 18.71 -3.60
N LYS A 120 12.89 18.83 -3.74
CA LYS A 120 13.58 18.33 -4.93
C LYS A 120 13.32 16.83 -5.11
N ALA A 121 13.31 16.37 -6.36
CA ALA A 121 13.20 14.94 -6.66
C ALA A 121 14.23 14.14 -5.85
N GLY A 122 13.79 13.09 -5.17
CA GLY A 122 14.60 12.28 -4.26
C GLY A 122 14.75 12.82 -2.84
N ASP A 123 14.18 13.98 -2.50
CA ASP A 123 14.23 14.57 -1.15
C ASP A 123 12.93 14.34 -0.33
N GLY A 124 12.21 13.28 -0.62
CA GLY A 124 11.06 12.82 0.14
C GLY A 124 11.41 11.79 1.21
N PRO A 125 10.41 11.32 1.99
CA PRO A 125 10.60 10.37 3.11
C PRO A 125 10.83 8.93 2.64
N HIS A 126 11.83 8.73 1.78
CA HIS A 126 12.13 7.45 1.14
C HIS A 126 12.68 6.42 2.13
N VAL A 127 13.43 6.87 3.14
CA VAL A 127 14.01 6.01 4.18
C VAL A 127 12.89 5.42 5.03
N GLY A 128 12.00 6.26 5.55
CA GLY A 128 10.86 5.81 6.35
C GLY A 128 9.92 4.91 5.56
N LEU A 129 9.65 5.23 4.29
CA LEU A 129 8.85 4.40 3.40
C LEU A 129 9.53 3.04 3.14
N GLY A 130 10.85 3.04 2.96
CA GLY A 130 11.64 1.82 2.80
C GLY A 130 11.57 0.91 4.03
N ILE A 131 11.70 1.49 5.23
CA ILE A 131 11.57 0.74 6.49
C ILE A 131 10.15 0.15 6.62
N ALA A 132 9.11 0.93 6.34
CA ALA A 132 7.73 0.45 6.33
C ALA A 132 7.57 -0.75 5.38
N ARG A 133 8.17 -0.69 4.19
CA ARG A 133 8.15 -1.79 3.23
C ARG A 133 8.87 -3.05 3.73
N ARG A 134 9.97 -2.92 4.45
CA ARG A 134 10.66 -4.06 5.06
C ARG A 134 9.73 -4.78 6.05
N PHE A 135 9.03 -4.04 6.93
CA PHE A 135 8.02 -4.62 7.83
C PHE A 135 6.93 -5.36 7.05
N ALA A 136 6.34 -4.72 6.03
CA ALA A 136 5.32 -5.35 5.20
C ALA A 136 5.85 -6.62 4.52
N GLN A 137 7.10 -6.62 4.05
CA GLN A 137 7.69 -7.75 3.35
C GLN A 137 7.88 -8.97 4.26
N LEU A 138 8.20 -8.77 5.53
CA LEU A 138 8.29 -9.85 6.53
C LEU A 138 6.93 -10.51 6.77
N THR A 139 5.83 -9.75 6.77
CA THR A 139 4.48 -10.32 6.98
C THR A 139 3.96 -11.17 5.83
N TYR A 140 4.61 -11.13 4.66
CA TYR A 140 4.20 -11.91 3.49
C TYR A 140 4.81 -13.31 3.45
N ARG A 141 5.68 -13.64 4.39
CA ARG A 141 6.49 -14.85 4.42
C ARG A 141 6.37 -15.53 5.78
N SER A 142 6.47 -16.85 5.79
CA SER A 142 6.64 -17.59 7.04
C SER A 142 8.12 -17.63 7.45
N GLU A 143 8.38 -17.79 8.73
CA GLU A 143 9.72 -18.02 9.27
C GLU A 143 10.43 -19.17 8.52
N THR A 144 9.74 -20.31 8.39
CA THR A 144 10.26 -21.49 7.67
C THR A 144 10.65 -21.17 6.23
N GLU A 145 9.85 -20.38 5.50
CA GLU A 145 10.19 -20.02 4.12
C GLU A 145 11.44 -19.12 4.07
N LEU A 146 11.55 -18.19 4.99
CA LEU A 146 12.73 -17.32 5.08
C LEU A 146 13.98 -18.12 5.42
N ASP A 147 13.89 -19.07 6.35
CA ASP A 147 15.00 -19.92 6.74
C ASP A 147 15.45 -20.84 5.58
N VAL A 148 14.52 -21.47 4.89
CA VAL A 148 14.84 -22.30 3.73
C VAL A 148 15.48 -21.51 2.60
N ARG A 149 15.08 -20.25 2.42
CA ARG A 149 15.54 -19.43 1.30
C ARG A 149 16.84 -18.70 1.58
N PHE A 150 17.03 -18.22 2.77
CA PHE A 150 18.14 -17.32 3.13
C PHE A 150 19.02 -17.88 4.24
N GLY A 151 18.47 -18.65 5.16
CA GLY A 151 19.20 -19.17 6.32
C GLY A 151 20.01 -18.08 7.02
N ARG A 152 21.31 -18.36 7.17
CA ARG A 152 22.32 -17.42 7.68
C ARG A 152 23.35 -17.06 6.60
N ASP A 153 22.96 -17.17 5.35
CA ASP A 153 23.86 -16.92 4.22
C ASP A 153 24.22 -15.43 4.15
N ASN A 154 25.48 -15.17 3.89
CA ASN A 154 25.98 -13.82 3.62
C ASN A 154 25.51 -13.37 2.23
N GLN A 155 25.33 -12.07 2.04
CA GLN A 155 25.24 -11.50 0.71
C GLN A 155 26.58 -11.71 -0.01
N ASP A 156 26.54 -12.10 -1.29
CA ASP A 156 27.74 -12.38 -2.06
C ASP A 156 28.79 -11.25 -1.96
N GLY A 157 30.00 -11.63 -1.53
CA GLY A 157 31.13 -10.71 -1.38
C GLY A 157 31.07 -9.79 -0.15
N GLU A 158 30.06 -9.95 0.73
CA GLU A 158 29.91 -9.15 1.95
C GLU A 158 30.21 -9.99 3.20
N ASP A 159 30.73 -9.35 4.24
CA ASP A 159 30.90 -9.94 5.57
C ASP A 159 30.02 -9.22 6.57
N PRO A 160 28.91 -9.85 7.05
CA PRO A 160 27.96 -9.24 7.99
C PRO A 160 28.58 -8.82 9.33
N TYR A 161 29.75 -9.35 9.67
CA TYR A 161 30.50 -8.98 10.89
C TYR A 161 31.45 -7.80 10.68
N SER A 162 31.54 -7.28 9.43
CA SER A 162 32.35 -6.13 9.03
C SER A 162 31.55 -5.15 8.16
N ASP A 163 30.39 -4.68 8.65
CA ASP A 163 29.46 -3.76 7.97
C ASP A 163 28.83 -4.29 6.67
N GLY A 164 28.97 -5.59 6.36
CA GLY A 164 28.27 -6.25 5.26
C GLY A 164 26.88 -6.73 5.67
N ARG A 165 26.19 -7.41 4.75
CA ARG A 165 24.80 -7.83 4.94
C ARG A 165 24.64 -9.34 4.87
N PHE A 166 23.66 -9.87 5.59
CA PHE A 166 23.09 -11.17 5.27
C PHE A 166 22.23 -11.10 4.00
N ALA A 167 22.07 -12.22 3.31
CA ALA A 167 21.28 -12.30 2.09
C ALA A 167 19.81 -11.83 2.29
N ILE A 168 19.22 -12.11 3.45
CA ILE A 168 17.89 -11.62 3.80
C ILE A 168 17.82 -10.09 3.89
N GLU A 169 18.87 -9.43 4.38
CA GLU A 169 18.90 -7.97 4.48
C GLU A 169 18.95 -7.35 3.09
N SER A 170 19.76 -7.88 2.19
CA SER A 170 19.80 -7.46 0.78
C SER A 170 18.46 -7.64 0.07
N TYR A 171 17.77 -8.75 0.34
CA TYR A 171 16.42 -8.97 -0.15
C TYR A 171 15.41 -7.88 0.33
N LEU A 172 15.47 -7.53 1.61
CA LEU A 172 14.60 -6.49 2.17
C LEU A 172 14.95 -5.11 1.61
N ASP A 173 16.25 -4.81 1.43
CA ASP A 173 16.71 -3.55 0.80
C ASP A 173 16.20 -3.41 -0.61
N HIS A 174 16.30 -4.45 -1.43
CA HIS A 174 15.80 -4.45 -2.78
C HIS A 174 14.30 -4.09 -2.84
N HIS A 175 13.49 -4.69 -1.95
CA HIS A 175 12.06 -4.41 -1.91
C HIS A 175 11.73 -3.02 -1.37
N ALA A 176 12.50 -2.52 -0.41
CA ALA A 176 12.39 -1.16 0.12
C ALA A 176 12.64 -0.11 -0.97
N GLU A 177 13.78 -0.22 -1.68
CA GLU A 177 14.13 0.68 -2.77
C GLU A 177 13.13 0.63 -3.93
N LYS A 178 12.72 -0.56 -4.33
CA LYS A 178 11.74 -0.76 -5.41
C LYS A 178 10.41 -0.08 -5.10
N LEU A 179 9.96 -0.12 -3.83
CA LEU A 179 8.75 0.60 -3.44
C LEU A 179 8.98 2.11 -3.41
N ALA A 180 10.06 2.57 -2.77
CA ALA A 180 10.35 4.00 -2.61
C ALA A 180 10.47 4.75 -3.94
N ARG A 181 10.91 4.08 -5.00
CA ARG A 181 11.03 4.67 -6.35
C ARG A 181 9.69 4.88 -7.07
N ARG A 182 8.62 4.17 -6.68
CA ARG A 182 7.35 4.15 -7.42
C ARG A 182 6.13 4.45 -6.59
N PHE A 183 6.27 4.57 -5.29
CA PHE A 183 5.15 4.75 -4.38
C PHE A 183 5.30 6.04 -3.56
N ASP A 184 4.17 6.57 -3.14
CA ASP A 184 4.10 7.81 -2.36
C ASP A 184 3.86 7.49 -0.88
N ALA A 185 4.61 8.13 0.02
CA ALA A 185 4.54 7.85 1.45
C ALA A 185 3.20 8.24 2.08
N ASN A 186 2.55 9.31 1.60
CA ASN A 186 1.20 9.66 2.05
C ASN A 186 0.17 8.63 1.61
N THR A 187 0.28 8.15 0.37
CA THR A 187 -0.58 7.09 -0.17
C THR A 187 -0.39 5.81 0.63
N ASP A 188 0.86 5.40 0.89
CA ASP A 188 1.16 4.20 1.68
C ASP A 188 0.60 4.30 3.10
N ARG A 189 0.87 5.40 3.80
CA ARG A 189 0.35 5.68 5.15
C ARG A 189 -1.18 5.65 5.21
N LYS A 190 -1.85 6.23 4.23
CA LYS A 190 -3.32 6.28 4.19
C LYS A 190 -3.91 4.91 3.87
N SER A 191 -3.36 4.19 2.90
CA SER A 191 -3.77 2.83 2.55
C SER A 191 -3.58 1.86 3.71
N THR A 192 -2.44 1.95 4.41
CA THR A 192 -2.17 1.16 5.61
C THR A 192 -3.20 1.43 6.71
N ARG A 193 -3.61 2.70 6.91
CA ARG A 193 -4.63 3.07 7.90
C ARG A 193 -6.04 2.62 7.53
N LEU A 194 -6.36 2.46 6.24
CA LEU A 194 -7.65 1.94 5.77
C LEU A 194 -7.85 0.47 6.14
N ASN A 195 -6.75 -0.27 6.19
CA ASN A 195 -6.76 -1.68 6.52
C ASN A 195 -6.85 -1.94 8.05
N SER A 196 -6.88 -0.89 8.87
CA SER A 196 -7.03 -0.93 10.33
C SER A 196 -8.48 -0.68 10.70
#